data_e520668df2fc6e6b1f173d9c1d1bacdc
#
_entry.id   e520668df2fc6e6b1f173d9c1d1bacdc
#
_cell.length_a   1.000
_cell.length_b   1.000
_cell.length_c   1.000
_cell.angle_alpha   90.00
_cell.angle_beta   90.00
_cell.angle_gamma   90.00
#
_symmetry.space_group_name_H-M   'P 1'
#
loop_
_entity.id
_entity.type
_entity.pdbx_description
1 polymer ?
#
loop_
_entity_poly.entity_id
_entity_poly.type
_entity_poly.pdbx_seq_one_letter_code
_entity_poly.pdbx_strand_id
1 'polypeptide(L)'
;MPRPSLALAALCPLSLCAAAPLQLAVSSALTSPYVIEDPSPGNPPRGRAIELAQAALQRCDLQGRFLRQPGERIVQNLALNRLDGALLLSYRDDRSRKMVFPLQDGLPDPAQRMTQLNYAFYVRNDSHLRWNGRWLGGMAGTVGVNQGWSIGRELMARGMEVEESVGIADNFAKLQAGRTDAYVLHQIAGDLYLSHHPELQIHRMSPPLRSKPYYWVFSRGYALQHPRQVACLWRQMPRLRARYLAEASH
;
A
#
# COMPACT_ATOMS: atom_id res chain seq x y z
N MET A 1 31.78 72.24 6.62
CA MET A 1 31.23 71.30 5.60
C MET A 1 31.05 69.96 6.25
N PRO A 2 29.77 69.50 6.47
CA PRO A 2 29.48 68.18 7.06
C PRO A 2 29.55 67.09 5.98
N ARG A 3 30.21 65.97 6.32
CA ARG A 3 30.30 64.77 5.48
C ARG A 3 29.04 63.95 5.61
N PRO A 4 28.47 63.38 4.53
CA PRO A 4 27.32 62.46 4.64
C PRO A 4 27.81 61.07 5.07
N SER A 5 27.23 60.53 6.15
CA SER A 5 27.38 59.16 6.55
C SER A 5 26.52 58.25 5.66
N LEU A 6 27.15 57.39 4.88
CA LEU A 6 26.47 56.30 4.18
C LEU A 6 26.09 55.21 5.19
N ALA A 7 24.79 55.04 5.38
CA ALA A 7 24.24 53.89 6.12
C ALA A 7 24.24 52.68 5.17
N LEU A 8 25.07 51.69 5.48
CA LEU A 8 25.14 50.41 4.81
C LEU A 8 23.96 49.54 5.31
N ALA A 9 22.91 49.41 4.50
CA ALA A 9 21.80 48.50 4.80
C ALA A 9 22.28 47.04 4.64
N ALA A 10 22.38 46.32 5.77
CA ALA A 10 22.71 44.91 5.76
C ALA A 10 21.48 44.11 5.24
N LEU A 11 21.56 43.58 4.02
CA LEU A 11 20.65 42.58 3.51
C LEU A 11 20.88 41.27 4.29
N CYS A 12 19.94 40.94 5.18
CA CYS A 12 19.88 39.64 5.83
C CYS A 12 19.48 38.61 4.78
N PRO A 13 20.26 37.55 4.49
CA PRO A 13 19.80 36.49 3.58
C PRO A 13 18.64 35.74 4.23
N LEU A 14 17.47 35.76 3.59
CA LEU A 14 16.36 34.85 3.94
C LEU A 14 16.84 33.42 3.67
N SER A 15 17.32 32.75 4.71
CA SER A 15 17.56 31.30 4.65
C SER A 15 16.23 30.62 4.35
N LEU A 16 16.04 30.14 3.11
CA LEU A 16 14.96 29.21 2.77
C LEU A 16 15.17 27.95 3.62
N CYS A 17 14.48 27.87 4.73
CA CYS A 17 14.43 26.65 5.53
C CYS A 17 13.69 25.59 4.69
N ALA A 18 14.44 24.73 3.99
CA ALA A 18 13.84 23.61 3.28
C ALA A 18 13.09 22.74 4.30
N ALA A 19 11.80 22.56 4.09
CA ALA A 19 11.00 21.70 4.96
C ALA A 19 11.58 20.27 4.96
N ALA A 20 11.64 19.67 6.14
CA ALA A 20 12.13 18.29 6.26
C ALA A 20 11.28 17.33 5.40
N PRO A 21 11.90 16.33 4.75
CA PRO A 21 11.17 15.37 3.93
C PRO A 21 10.21 14.53 4.78
N LEU A 22 8.99 14.31 4.24
CA LEU A 22 7.98 13.46 4.86
C LEU A 22 8.52 12.04 5.04
N GLN A 23 8.32 11.47 6.21
CA GLN A 23 8.63 10.07 6.50
C GLN A 23 7.44 9.19 6.08
N LEU A 24 7.57 8.53 4.94
CA LEU A 24 6.50 7.75 4.31
C LEU A 24 6.85 6.26 4.32
N ALA A 25 5.90 5.42 4.67
CA ALA A 25 6.11 3.98 4.68
C ALA A 25 5.33 3.26 3.59
N VAL A 26 5.89 2.13 3.14
CA VAL A 26 5.24 1.13 2.30
C VAL A 26 5.41 -0.25 2.93
N SER A 27 4.40 -1.10 2.78
CA SER A 27 4.47 -2.46 3.32
C SER A 27 5.55 -3.29 2.63
N SER A 28 6.37 -3.98 3.42
CA SER A 28 7.36 -4.94 2.92
C SER A 28 6.72 -6.17 2.24
N ALA A 29 5.44 -6.42 2.48
CA ALA A 29 4.69 -7.48 1.84
C ALA A 29 4.09 -7.07 0.47
N LEU A 30 4.18 -5.78 0.08
CA LEU A 30 3.84 -5.34 -1.27
C LEU A 30 4.99 -5.64 -2.22
N THR A 31 4.63 -6.08 -3.43
CA THR A 31 5.58 -6.50 -4.46
C THR A 31 5.32 -5.78 -5.79
N SER A 32 6.12 -6.12 -6.79
CA SER A 32 5.93 -5.65 -8.16
C SER A 32 4.46 -5.80 -8.60
N PRO A 33 3.94 -4.83 -9.37
CA PRO A 33 4.61 -3.64 -9.88
C PRO A 33 4.54 -2.42 -8.94
N TYR A 34 3.88 -2.55 -7.79
CA TYR A 34 3.59 -1.41 -6.91
C TYR A 34 4.79 -0.96 -6.09
N VAL A 35 5.48 -1.94 -5.52
CA VAL A 35 6.71 -1.73 -4.75
C VAL A 35 7.73 -2.78 -5.19
N ILE A 36 8.88 -2.33 -5.62
CA ILE A 36 10.00 -3.16 -6.05
C ILE A 36 11.13 -2.95 -5.03
N GLU A 37 11.64 -4.05 -4.50
CA GLU A 37 12.81 -4.02 -3.62
C GLU A 37 14.06 -3.78 -4.45
N ASP A 38 14.87 -2.82 -4.01
CA ASP A 38 16.22 -2.71 -4.53
C ASP A 38 17.10 -3.74 -3.81
N PRO A 39 17.83 -4.60 -4.52
CA PRO A 39 18.69 -5.60 -3.89
C PRO A 39 19.86 -5.00 -3.12
N SER A 40 20.19 -3.74 -3.36
CA SER A 40 21.27 -3.05 -2.66
C SER A 40 20.80 -2.53 -1.30
N PRO A 41 21.44 -2.93 -0.18
CA PRO A 41 21.07 -2.46 1.14
C PRO A 41 21.09 -0.93 1.24
N GLY A 42 20.01 -0.36 1.79
CA GLY A 42 19.90 1.09 2.03
C GLY A 42 19.32 1.91 0.87
N ASN A 43 19.11 1.31 -0.30
CA ASN A 43 18.44 2.01 -1.38
C ASN A 43 16.92 2.18 -1.09
N PRO A 44 16.34 3.32 -1.49
CA PRO A 44 14.90 3.53 -1.31
C PRO A 44 14.10 2.56 -2.19
N PRO A 45 12.92 2.12 -1.75
CA PRO A 45 12.04 1.30 -2.57
C PRO A 45 11.64 2.04 -3.84
N ARG A 46 11.46 1.29 -4.93
CA ARG A 46 10.99 1.78 -6.23
C ARG A 46 9.62 1.19 -6.54
N GLY A 47 9.07 1.52 -7.70
CA GLY A 47 7.84 0.96 -8.23
C GLY A 47 6.74 1.99 -8.43
N ARG A 48 5.69 1.58 -9.10
CA ARG A 48 4.62 2.48 -9.58
C ARG A 48 3.94 3.29 -8.47
N ALA A 49 3.80 2.72 -7.26
CA ALA A 49 3.22 3.45 -6.14
C ALA A 49 4.17 4.52 -5.60
N ILE A 50 5.47 4.26 -5.62
CA ILE A 50 6.49 5.23 -5.22
C ILE A 50 6.58 6.36 -6.24
N GLU A 51 6.60 6.04 -7.53
CA GLU A 51 6.62 7.02 -8.63
C GLU A 51 5.40 7.94 -8.58
N LEU A 52 4.21 7.37 -8.35
CA LEU A 52 2.98 8.16 -8.15
C LEU A 52 3.13 9.11 -6.97
N ALA A 53 3.62 8.62 -5.84
CA ALA A 53 3.79 9.43 -4.64
C ALA A 53 4.83 10.54 -4.84
N GLN A 54 5.95 10.26 -5.50
CA GLN A 54 6.96 11.25 -5.86
C GLN A 54 6.39 12.35 -6.76
N ALA A 55 5.62 11.96 -7.78
CA ALA A 55 4.95 12.92 -8.66
C ALA A 55 3.92 13.80 -7.92
N ALA A 56 3.21 13.24 -6.92
CA ALA A 56 2.28 14.00 -6.09
C ALA A 56 3.02 14.99 -5.17
N LEU A 57 4.09 14.52 -4.53
CA LEU A 57 4.95 15.35 -3.68
C LEU A 57 5.51 16.55 -4.46
N GLN A 58 6.08 16.29 -5.64
CA GLN A 58 6.61 17.34 -6.51
C GLN A 58 5.56 18.41 -6.86
N ARG A 59 4.31 17.99 -7.16
CA ARG A 59 3.21 18.92 -7.48
C ARG A 59 2.71 19.73 -6.28
N CYS A 60 3.05 19.30 -5.09
CA CYS A 60 2.69 19.97 -3.84
C CYS A 60 3.88 20.66 -3.18
N ASP A 61 5.02 20.81 -3.89
CA ASP A 61 6.27 21.40 -3.40
C ASP A 61 6.78 20.73 -2.11
N LEU A 62 6.67 19.39 -2.06
CA LEU A 62 7.05 18.57 -0.93
C LEU A 62 8.10 17.55 -1.32
N GLN A 63 8.85 17.09 -0.32
CA GLN A 63 9.80 15.98 -0.44
C GLN A 63 9.40 14.84 0.47
N GLY A 64 9.72 13.60 0.09
CA GLY A 64 9.43 12.42 0.90
C GLY A 64 10.54 11.41 0.90
N ARG A 65 10.74 10.75 2.04
CA ARG A 65 11.61 9.59 2.20
C ARG A 65 10.75 8.36 2.39
N PHE A 66 10.98 7.33 1.58
CA PHE A 66 10.20 6.10 1.60
C PHE A 66 10.93 5.00 2.37
N LEU A 67 10.21 4.35 3.29
CA LEU A 67 10.71 3.30 4.17
C LEU A 67 9.89 2.02 3.97
N ARG A 68 10.53 0.86 3.82
CA ARG A 68 9.84 -0.43 3.85
C ARG A 68 9.73 -0.92 5.28
N GLN A 69 8.52 -1.30 5.68
CA GLN A 69 8.23 -1.84 7.01
C GLN A 69 7.13 -2.90 6.93
N PRO A 70 7.11 -3.87 7.86
CA PRO A 70 5.96 -4.77 8.03
C PRO A 70 4.66 -3.97 8.25
N GLY A 71 3.54 -4.43 7.69
CA GLY A 71 2.27 -3.71 7.71
C GLY A 71 1.78 -3.34 9.11
N GLU A 72 1.95 -4.22 10.09
CA GLU A 72 1.59 -3.93 11.49
C GLU A 72 2.45 -2.83 12.12
N ARG A 73 3.76 -2.83 11.82
CA ARG A 73 4.67 -1.78 12.28
C ARG A 73 4.29 -0.42 11.68
N ILE A 74 3.87 -0.38 10.41
CA ILE A 74 3.35 0.85 9.78
C ILE A 74 2.16 1.38 10.56
N VAL A 75 1.17 0.54 10.85
CA VAL A 75 -0.04 0.92 11.61
C VAL A 75 0.31 1.45 13.00
N GLN A 76 1.24 0.81 13.71
CA GLN A 76 1.72 1.25 15.01
C GLN A 76 2.46 2.60 14.93
N ASN A 77 3.38 2.75 13.98
CA ASN A 77 4.17 3.97 13.81
C ASN A 77 3.30 5.17 13.40
N LEU A 78 2.30 4.97 12.55
CA LEU A 78 1.31 6.02 12.23
C LEU A 78 0.48 6.43 13.46
N ALA A 79 0.03 5.46 14.26
CA ALA A 79 -0.73 5.72 15.49
C ALA A 79 0.08 6.51 16.51
N LEU A 80 1.41 6.32 16.55
CA LEU A 80 2.36 7.00 17.45
C LEU A 80 2.96 8.28 16.82
N ASN A 81 2.50 8.70 15.63
CA ASN A 81 3.05 9.84 14.88
C ASN A 81 4.58 9.75 14.63
N ARG A 82 5.11 8.53 14.47
CA ARG A 82 6.52 8.26 14.11
C ARG A 82 6.75 8.22 12.60
N LEU A 83 5.67 8.22 11.84
CA LEU A 83 5.61 8.36 10.38
C LEU A 83 4.62 9.47 10.07
N ASP A 84 4.88 10.22 9.01
CA ASP A 84 3.95 11.23 8.52
C ASP A 84 2.83 10.59 7.72
N GLY A 85 3.14 9.56 6.95
CA GLY A 85 2.15 8.86 6.14
C GLY A 85 2.58 7.46 5.71
N ALA A 86 1.66 6.75 5.05
CA ALA A 86 1.93 5.48 4.41
C ALA A 86 1.11 5.31 3.14
N LEU A 87 1.71 4.61 2.17
CA LEU A 87 1.10 4.34 0.87
C LEU A 87 0.41 2.97 0.88
N LEU A 88 -0.65 2.86 0.10
CA LEU A 88 -1.35 1.60 -0.18
C LEU A 88 -1.86 0.90 1.09
N LEU A 89 -2.57 1.62 1.96
CA LEU A 89 -3.34 1.02 3.04
C LEU A 89 -4.83 0.95 2.68
N SER A 90 -5.43 -0.23 2.88
CA SER A 90 -6.88 -0.38 2.78
C SER A 90 -7.57 0.20 4.01
N TYR A 91 -8.76 0.78 3.78
CA TYR A 91 -9.60 1.29 4.87
C TYR A 91 -10.10 0.14 5.75
N ARG A 92 -10.14 0.40 7.06
CA ARG A 92 -10.81 -0.38 8.11
C ARG A 92 -11.13 0.56 9.27
N ASP A 93 -12.23 0.29 9.96
CA ASP A 93 -12.69 1.15 11.07
C ASP A 93 -11.68 1.25 12.21
N ASP A 94 -10.98 0.16 12.55
CA ASP A 94 -9.93 0.17 13.56
C ASP A 94 -8.69 0.98 13.14
N ARG A 95 -8.42 1.07 11.84
CA ARG A 95 -7.36 1.91 11.29
C ARG A 95 -7.75 3.38 11.26
N SER A 96 -9.00 3.71 10.87
CA SER A 96 -9.47 5.09 10.80
C SER A 96 -9.48 5.79 12.17
N ARG A 97 -9.54 5.03 13.26
CA ARG A 97 -9.33 5.54 14.60
C ARG A 97 -7.88 5.89 14.94
N LYS A 98 -6.91 5.42 14.19
CA LYS A 98 -5.47 5.58 14.45
C LYS A 98 -4.76 6.50 13.46
N MET A 99 -5.31 6.67 12.28
CA MET A 99 -4.73 7.44 11.18
C MET A 99 -5.82 8.12 10.35
N VAL A 100 -5.44 9.02 9.46
CA VAL A 100 -6.38 9.81 8.66
C VAL A 100 -6.44 9.26 7.25
N PHE A 101 -7.64 8.92 6.80
CA PHE A 101 -7.99 8.56 5.43
C PHE A 101 -8.70 9.72 4.75
N PRO A 102 -8.68 9.81 3.41
CA PRO A 102 -9.55 10.72 2.69
C PRO A 102 -10.99 10.21 2.82
N LEU A 103 -11.85 11.03 3.42
CA LEU A 103 -13.25 10.68 3.64
C LEU A 103 -14.16 11.67 2.92
N GLN A 104 -15.28 11.18 2.41
CA GLN A 104 -16.43 11.93 1.93
C GLN A 104 -17.66 11.37 2.64
N ASP A 105 -18.42 12.23 3.30
CA ASP A 105 -19.62 11.84 4.07
C ASP A 105 -19.38 10.73 5.11
N GLY A 106 -18.19 10.75 5.74
CA GLY A 106 -17.78 9.77 6.75
C GLY A 106 -17.27 8.43 6.19
N LEU A 107 -17.34 8.22 4.88
CA LEU A 107 -16.87 7.03 4.18
C LEU A 107 -15.59 7.30 3.39
N PRO A 108 -14.76 6.26 3.14
CA PRO A 108 -13.57 6.42 2.31
C PRO A 108 -13.91 6.96 0.92
N ASP A 109 -13.33 8.10 0.54
CA ASP A 109 -13.56 8.72 -0.77
C ASP A 109 -12.90 7.90 -1.89
N PRO A 110 -13.67 7.22 -2.76
CA PRO A 110 -13.11 6.40 -3.81
C PRO A 110 -12.39 7.21 -4.88
N ALA A 111 -12.68 8.51 -5.02
CA ALA A 111 -11.99 9.37 -5.98
C ALA A 111 -10.53 9.59 -5.57
N GLN A 112 -10.25 9.63 -4.27
CA GLN A 112 -8.92 9.87 -3.72
C GLN A 112 -8.13 8.58 -3.41
N ARG A 113 -8.62 7.40 -3.84
CA ARG A 113 -7.83 6.17 -3.74
C ARG A 113 -6.57 6.25 -4.61
N MET A 114 -5.49 5.63 -4.16
CA MET A 114 -4.28 5.42 -4.98
C MET A 114 -4.56 4.39 -6.08
N THR A 115 -5.14 3.26 -5.70
CA THR A 115 -5.50 2.15 -6.60
C THR A 115 -6.61 1.31 -6.02
N GLN A 116 -7.10 0.36 -6.81
CA GLN A 116 -7.99 -0.71 -6.38
C GLN A 116 -7.30 -2.04 -6.62
N LEU A 117 -7.22 -2.87 -5.59
CA LEU A 117 -6.57 -4.17 -5.69
C LEU A 117 -7.59 -5.29 -5.52
N ASN A 118 -7.54 -6.24 -6.44
CA ASN A 118 -8.36 -7.42 -6.41
C ASN A 118 -7.61 -8.54 -5.68
N TYR A 119 -8.27 -9.16 -4.71
CA TYR A 119 -7.82 -10.41 -4.12
C TYR A 119 -8.43 -11.57 -4.87
N ALA A 120 -7.66 -12.63 -5.08
CA ALA A 120 -8.12 -13.87 -5.67
C ALA A 120 -7.60 -15.07 -4.88
N PHE A 121 -8.32 -16.18 -4.99
CA PHE A 121 -7.81 -17.48 -4.57
C PHE A 121 -6.87 -18.03 -5.65
N TYR A 122 -5.75 -18.59 -5.18
CA TYR A 122 -4.83 -19.42 -5.95
C TYR A 122 -4.90 -20.83 -5.39
N VAL A 123 -5.03 -21.81 -6.26
CA VAL A 123 -5.18 -23.22 -5.90
C VAL A 123 -4.32 -24.09 -6.82
N ARG A 124 -3.96 -25.29 -6.34
CA ARG A 124 -3.31 -26.30 -7.20
C ARG A 124 -4.20 -26.70 -8.36
N ASN A 125 -3.62 -27.12 -9.46
CA ASN A 125 -4.35 -27.55 -10.67
C ASN A 125 -5.20 -28.80 -10.42
N ASP A 126 -4.81 -29.66 -9.48
CA ASP A 126 -5.55 -30.86 -9.06
C ASP A 126 -6.61 -30.57 -7.97
N SER A 127 -6.80 -29.33 -7.59
CA SER A 127 -7.71 -28.94 -6.52
C SER A 127 -9.18 -29.18 -6.89
N HIS A 128 -9.95 -29.72 -5.97
CA HIS A 128 -11.40 -29.90 -6.08
C HIS A 128 -12.20 -28.67 -5.58
N LEU A 129 -11.52 -27.62 -5.16
CA LEU A 129 -12.17 -26.38 -4.73
C LEU A 129 -13.01 -25.76 -5.84
N ARG A 130 -14.15 -25.18 -5.45
CA ARG A 130 -15.07 -24.49 -6.36
C ARG A 130 -15.40 -23.11 -5.80
N TRP A 131 -15.13 -22.08 -6.57
CA TRP A 131 -15.42 -20.68 -6.23
C TRP A 131 -16.42 -20.09 -7.20
N ASN A 132 -17.54 -19.55 -6.71
CA ASN A 132 -18.57 -18.93 -7.53
C ASN A 132 -18.72 -17.42 -7.34
N GLY A 133 -17.75 -16.77 -6.69
CA GLY A 133 -17.79 -15.33 -6.34
C GLY A 133 -18.41 -15.05 -4.97
N ARG A 134 -19.09 -16.02 -4.35
CA ARG A 134 -19.76 -15.85 -3.06
C ARG A 134 -19.40 -16.94 -2.05
N TRP A 135 -19.28 -18.16 -2.50
CA TRP A 135 -19.02 -19.34 -1.67
C TRP A 135 -17.86 -20.16 -2.24
N LEU A 136 -16.97 -20.58 -1.32
CA LEU A 136 -15.88 -21.52 -1.61
C LEU A 136 -16.25 -22.90 -1.06
N GLY A 137 -16.49 -23.84 -1.98
CA GLY A 137 -16.82 -25.21 -1.64
C GLY A 137 -15.65 -26.17 -1.78
N GLY A 138 -15.71 -27.28 -1.03
CA GLY A 138 -14.72 -28.35 -1.07
C GLY A 138 -13.47 -28.10 -0.21
N MET A 139 -13.46 -27.04 0.61
CA MET A 139 -12.32 -26.74 1.49
C MET A 139 -12.37 -27.65 2.73
N ALA A 140 -11.25 -28.29 3.04
CA ALA A 140 -11.08 -29.15 4.21
C ALA A 140 -9.91 -28.69 5.12
N GLY A 141 -9.05 -27.83 4.63
CA GLY A 141 -7.87 -27.33 5.34
C GLY A 141 -7.84 -25.81 5.44
N THR A 142 -6.67 -25.23 5.37
CA THR A 142 -6.41 -23.82 5.65
C THR A 142 -6.23 -22.98 4.39
N VAL A 143 -6.48 -21.68 4.52
CA VAL A 143 -6.17 -20.66 3.49
C VAL A 143 -4.92 -19.91 3.89
N GLY A 144 -3.89 -19.98 3.05
CA GLY A 144 -2.68 -19.17 3.21
C GLY A 144 -2.95 -17.69 2.94
N VAL A 145 -2.34 -16.80 3.73
CA VAL A 145 -2.33 -15.35 3.51
C VAL A 145 -0.99 -14.76 3.92
N ASN A 146 -0.67 -13.58 3.41
CA ASN A 146 0.49 -12.85 3.89
C ASN A 146 0.24 -12.28 5.28
N GLN A 147 1.23 -12.42 6.16
CA GLN A 147 1.18 -11.99 7.54
C GLN A 147 0.76 -10.51 7.68
N GLY A 148 -0.17 -10.25 8.59
CA GLY A 148 -0.67 -8.90 8.90
C GLY A 148 -1.55 -8.29 7.81
N TRP A 149 -1.91 -9.01 6.76
CA TRP A 149 -2.82 -8.50 5.75
C TRP A 149 -4.27 -8.52 6.22
N SER A 150 -5.01 -7.45 5.87
CA SER A 150 -6.41 -7.29 6.30
C SER A 150 -7.33 -8.41 5.81
N ILE A 151 -6.97 -9.05 4.71
CA ILE A 151 -7.79 -10.11 4.12
C ILE A 151 -7.86 -11.35 5.02
N GLY A 152 -6.79 -11.67 5.75
CA GLY A 152 -6.78 -12.80 6.68
C GLY A 152 -7.89 -12.70 7.72
N ARG A 153 -8.05 -11.51 8.35
CA ARG A 153 -9.13 -11.28 9.31
C ARG A 153 -10.54 -11.38 8.69
N GLU A 154 -10.68 -10.98 7.42
CA GLU A 154 -11.97 -11.10 6.73
C GLU A 154 -12.32 -12.55 6.40
N LEU A 155 -11.30 -13.38 6.09
CA LEU A 155 -11.48 -14.82 5.88
C LEU A 155 -11.84 -15.53 7.19
N MET A 156 -11.14 -15.22 8.28
CA MET A 156 -11.48 -15.73 9.62
C MET A 156 -12.89 -15.34 10.04
N ALA A 157 -13.31 -14.09 9.79
CA ALA A 157 -14.69 -13.65 10.08
C ALA A 157 -15.75 -14.37 9.23
N ARG A 158 -15.36 -15.02 8.13
CA ARG A 158 -16.22 -15.89 7.31
C ARG A 158 -16.14 -17.36 7.70
N GLY A 159 -15.46 -17.68 8.81
CA GLY A 159 -15.31 -19.04 9.34
C GLY A 159 -14.22 -19.86 8.65
N MET A 160 -13.32 -19.25 7.88
CA MET A 160 -12.20 -19.95 7.27
C MET A 160 -11.02 -20.05 8.23
N GLU A 161 -10.36 -21.19 8.28
CA GLU A 161 -9.07 -21.32 8.94
C GLU A 161 -7.99 -20.66 8.09
N VAL A 162 -7.16 -19.81 8.71
CA VAL A 162 -6.16 -18.99 8.02
C VAL A 162 -4.78 -19.28 8.57
N GLU A 163 -3.83 -19.56 7.67
CA GLU A 163 -2.42 -19.68 7.97
C GLU A 163 -1.65 -18.48 7.42
N GLU A 164 -0.98 -17.74 8.31
CA GLU A 164 -0.17 -16.59 7.92
C GLU A 164 1.28 -16.98 7.64
N SER A 165 1.88 -16.46 6.56
CA SER A 165 3.30 -16.61 6.24
C SER A 165 3.91 -15.32 5.75
N VAL A 166 5.22 -15.21 5.91
CA VAL A 166 5.97 -14.05 5.41
C VAL A 166 6.28 -14.24 3.93
N GLY A 167 5.68 -13.39 3.09
CA GLY A 167 6.03 -13.34 1.67
C GLY A 167 5.23 -14.28 0.76
N ILE A 168 5.40 -14.03 -0.53
CA ILE A 168 4.65 -14.72 -1.60
C ILE A 168 5.22 -16.11 -1.85
N ALA A 169 6.55 -16.23 -1.89
CA ALA A 169 7.23 -17.49 -2.18
C ALA A 169 6.88 -18.59 -1.18
N ASP A 170 6.91 -18.27 0.13
CA ASP A 170 6.57 -19.23 1.19
C ASP A 170 5.13 -19.72 1.09
N ASN A 171 4.19 -18.81 0.82
CA ASN A 171 2.78 -19.19 0.66
C ASN A 171 2.55 -20.06 -0.58
N PHE A 172 3.18 -19.75 -1.73
CA PHE A 172 3.08 -20.61 -2.91
C PHE A 172 3.78 -21.98 -2.69
N ALA A 173 4.90 -21.99 -2.00
CA ALA A 173 5.57 -23.27 -1.65
C ALA A 173 4.68 -24.16 -0.75
N LYS A 174 4.00 -23.57 0.24
CA LYS A 174 3.05 -24.29 1.09
C LYS A 174 1.84 -24.80 0.30
N LEU A 175 1.30 -23.97 -0.59
CA LEU A 175 0.20 -24.36 -1.46
C LEU A 175 0.59 -25.51 -2.39
N GLN A 176 1.77 -25.43 -3.04
CA GLN A 176 2.29 -26.48 -3.91
C GLN A 176 2.51 -27.79 -3.14
N ALA A 177 2.99 -27.71 -1.90
CA ALA A 177 3.20 -28.87 -1.03
C ALA A 177 1.90 -29.43 -0.40
N GLY A 178 0.72 -28.83 -0.68
CA GLY A 178 -0.54 -29.25 -0.12
C GLY A 178 -0.70 -28.96 1.39
N ARG A 179 0.12 -28.06 1.95
CA ARG A 179 0.01 -27.64 3.36
C ARG A 179 -1.13 -26.66 3.58
N THR A 180 -1.51 -25.92 2.54
CA THR A 180 -2.72 -25.09 2.49
C THR A 180 -3.55 -25.50 1.27
N ASP A 181 -4.87 -25.37 1.37
CA ASP A 181 -5.79 -25.71 0.27
C ASP A 181 -5.86 -24.61 -0.79
N ALA A 182 -5.75 -23.37 -0.34
CA ALA A 182 -5.74 -22.19 -1.18
C ALA A 182 -4.78 -21.13 -0.61
N TYR A 183 -4.38 -20.19 -1.47
CA TYR A 183 -3.66 -18.99 -1.06
C TYR A 183 -4.40 -17.76 -1.57
N VAL A 184 -4.62 -16.75 -0.71
CA VAL A 184 -5.27 -15.50 -1.09
C VAL A 184 -4.26 -14.38 -1.21
N LEU A 185 -4.16 -13.82 -2.40
CA LEU A 185 -3.18 -12.80 -2.77
C LEU A 185 -3.81 -11.74 -3.68
N HIS A 186 -3.17 -10.59 -3.80
CA HIS A 186 -3.48 -9.62 -4.83
C HIS A 186 -3.26 -10.24 -6.22
N GLN A 187 -4.27 -10.14 -7.08
CA GLN A 187 -4.29 -10.77 -8.40
C GLN A 187 -3.03 -10.46 -9.23
N ILE A 188 -2.69 -9.18 -9.37
CA ILE A 188 -1.52 -8.77 -10.17
C ILE A 188 -0.22 -9.36 -9.61
N ALA A 189 -0.06 -9.38 -8.29
CA ALA A 189 1.15 -9.92 -7.67
C ALA A 189 1.25 -11.44 -7.83
N GLY A 190 0.14 -12.15 -7.70
CA GLY A 190 0.11 -13.59 -7.86
C GLY A 190 0.29 -14.04 -9.31
N ASP A 191 -0.40 -13.38 -10.25
CA ASP A 191 -0.27 -13.68 -11.67
C ASP A 191 1.16 -13.39 -12.17
N LEU A 192 1.76 -12.29 -11.70
CA LEU A 192 3.16 -11.97 -12.00
C LEU A 192 4.12 -13.01 -11.42
N TYR A 193 3.90 -13.45 -10.18
CA TYR A 193 4.73 -14.49 -9.56
C TYR A 193 4.64 -15.78 -10.37
N LEU A 194 3.44 -16.25 -10.70
CA LEU A 194 3.24 -17.47 -11.49
C LEU A 194 3.82 -17.36 -12.91
N SER A 195 3.81 -16.19 -13.53
CA SER A 195 4.45 -15.98 -14.83
C SER A 195 5.97 -16.18 -14.83
N HIS A 196 6.62 -15.99 -13.68
CA HIS A 196 8.04 -16.25 -13.47
C HIS A 196 8.34 -17.66 -12.91
N HIS A 197 7.29 -18.41 -12.54
CA HIS A 197 7.37 -19.74 -11.96
C HIS A 197 6.43 -20.72 -12.68
N PRO A 198 6.65 -20.98 -13.98
CA PRO A 198 5.78 -21.85 -14.79
C PRO A 198 5.79 -23.31 -14.32
N GLU A 199 6.77 -23.71 -13.52
CA GLU A 199 6.87 -25.04 -12.90
C GLU A 199 5.80 -25.28 -11.82
N LEU A 200 5.21 -24.24 -11.27
CA LEU A 200 4.18 -24.36 -10.24
C LEU A 200 2.85 -24.78 -10.88
N GLN A 201 2.32 -25.90 -10.42
CA GLN A 201 1.02 -26.41 -10.86
C GLN A 201 -0.13 -25.72 -10.12
N ILE A 202 -0.23 -24.40 -10.29
CA ILE A 202 -1.16 -23.51 -9.55
C ILE A 202 -1.85 -22.60 -10.55
N HIS A 203 -3.14 -22.36 -10.34
CA HIS A 203 -3.90 -21.37 -11.09
C HIS A 203 -4.71 -20.45 -10.18
N ARG A 204 -5.10 -19.31 -10.73
CA ARG A 204 -5.99 -18.35 -10.10
C ARG A 204 -7.45 -18.70 -10.34
N MET A 205 -8.27 -18.65 -9.31
CA MET A 205 -9.72 -18.79 -9.45
C MET A 205 -10.39 -17.46 -9.83
N SER A 206 -11.52 -17.55 -10.50
CA SER A 206 -12.35 -16.43 -10.94
C SER A 206 -13.80 -16.64 -10.48
N PRO A 207 -14.56 -15.57 -10.20
CA PRO A 207 -14.20 -14.15 -10.16
C PRO A 207 -13.32 -13.80 -8.96
N PRO A 208 -12.82 -12.53 -8.86
CA PRO A 208 -12.07 -12.08 -7.68
C PRO A 208 -12.84 -12.28 -6.37
N LEU A 209 -12.14 -12.65 -5.31
CA LEU A 209 -12.71 -12.78 -3.96
C LEU A 209 -13.22 -11.45 -3.41
N ARG A 210 -12.42 -10.43 -3.60
CA ARG A 210 -12.66 -9.10 -3.04
C ARG A 210 -11.90 -8.04 -3.82
N SER A 211 -12.54 -6.91 -4.06
CA SER A 211 -11.91 -5.70 -4.59
C SER A 211 -11.87 -4.64 -3.50
N LYS A 212 -10.69 -4.07 -3.23
CA LYS A 212 -10.51 -3.07 -2.17
C LYS A 212 -9.80 -1.83 -2.70
N PRO A 213 -10.30 -0.62 -2.36
CA PRO A 213 -9.56 0.60 -2.57
C PRO A 213 -8.41 0.72 -1.56
N TYR A 214 -7.27 1.20 -2.04
CA TYR A 214 -6.07 1.48 -1.27
C TYR A 214 -5.74 2.95 -1.34
N TYR A 215 -5.31 3.51 -0.19
CA TYR A 215 -5.17 4.94 0.01
C TYR A 215 -3.76 5.32 0.44
N TRP A 216 -3.40 6.56 0.20
CA TRP A 216 -2.35 7.24 0.92
C TRP A 216 -2.96 7.78 2.21
N VAL A 217 -2.46 7.31 3.33
CA VAL A 217 -2.94 7.69 4.66
C VAL A 217 -1.89 8.50 5.39
N PHE A 218 -2.33 9.30 6.36
CA PHE A 218 -1.44 10.13 7.15
C PHE A 218 -1.64 9.87 8.65
N SER A 219 -0.59 10.11 9.44
CA SER A 219 -0.73 10.15 10.90
C SER A 219 -1.64 11.31 11.31
N ARG A 220 -2.28 11.19 12.47
CA ARG A 220 -3.14 12.26 12.98
C ARG A 220 -2.35 13.53 13.25
N GLY A 221 -1.13 13.39 13.82
CA GLY A 221 -0.26 14.52 14.10
C GLY A 221 0.09 15.30 12.85
N TYR A 222 0.56 14.60 11.80
CA TYR A 222 0.88 15.25 10.53
C TYR A 222 -0.33 15.91 9.87
N ALA A 223 -1.46 15.21 9.82
CA ALA A 223 -2.66 15.73 9.20
C ALA A 223 -3.22 16.98 9.91
N LEU A 224 -3.12 17.04 11.22
CA LEU A 224 -3.53 18.21 12.01
C LEU A 224 -2.60 19.41 11.81
N GLN A 225 -1.28 19.17 11.75
CA GLN A 225 -0.30 20.23 11.56
C GLN A 225 -0.23 20.73 10.12
N HIS A 226 -0.49 19.86 9.14
CA HIS A 226 -0.32 20.14 7.71
C HIS A 226 -1.56 19.83 6.85
N PRO A 227 -2.76 20.30 7.21
CA PRO A 227 -4.01 19.91 6.53
C PRO A 227 -4.02 20.31 5.04
N ARG A 228 -3.39 21.44 4.69
CA ARG A 228 -3.30 21.91 3.30
C ARG A 228 -2.41 21.01 2.44
N GLN A 229 -1.32 20.50 2.99
CA GLN A 229 -0.41 19.57 2.29
C GLN A 229 -1.10 18.22 2.05
N VAL A 230 -1.77 17.67 3.08
CA VAL A 230 -2.56 16.43 2.96
C VAL A 230 -3.63 16.56 1.88
N ALA A 231 -4.40 17.65 1.91
CA ALA A 231 -5.43 17.91 0.89
C ALA A 231 -4.84 18.09 -0.51
N CYS A 232 -3.65 18.72 -0.64
CA CYS A 232 -2.95 18.83 -1.91
C CYS A 232 -2.61 17.45 -2.47
N LEU A 233 -1.96 16.60 -1.66
CA LEU A 233 -1.53 15.25 -2.05
C LEU A 233 -2.73 14.38 -2.49
N TRP A 234 -3.82 14.37 -1.72
CA TRP A 234 -5.00 13.59 -2.09
C TRP A 234 -5.67 14.06 -3.39
N ARG A 235 -5.71 15.37 -3.64
CA ARG A 235 -6.25 15.92 -4.91
C ARG A 235 -5.47 15.48 -6.15
N GLN A 236 -4.21 15.06 -6.01
CA GLN A 236 -3.44 14.53 -7.15
C GLN A 236 -3.86 13.11 -7.55
N MET A 237 -4.48 12.35 -6.65
CA MET A 237 -4.72 10.90 -6.84
C MET A 237 -5.49 10.56 -8.11
N PRO A 238 -6.62 11.19 -8.48
CA PRO A 238 -7.36 10.81 -9.67
C PRO A 238 -6.53 10.86 -10.97
N ARG A 239 -5.74 11.93 -11.13
CA ARG A 239 -4.90 12.12 -12.33
C ARG A 239 -3.68 11.21 -12.36
N LEU A 240 -2.99 11.09 -11.21
CA LEU A 240 -1.77 10.29 -11.14
C LEU A 240 -2.06 8.80 -11.16
N ARG A 241 -3.16 8.34 -10.57
CA ARG A 241 -3.60 6.95 -10.66
C ARG A 241 -3.75 6.49 -12.10
N ALA A 242 -4.44 7.27 -12.93
CA ALA A 242 -4.62 6.94 -14.35
C ALA A 242 -3.28 6.82 -15.10
N ARG A 243 -2.27 7.57 -14.69
CA ARG A 243 -0.95 7.57 -15.33
C ARG A 243 -0.03 6.44 -14.84
N TYR A 244 0.01 6.21 -13.52
CA TYR A 244 1.01 5.33 -12.89
C TYR A 244 0.46 3.97 -12.49
N LEU A 245 -0.84 3.91 -12.16
CA LEU A 245 -1.49 2.73 -11.62
C LEU A 245 -2.74 2.37 -12.42
N ALA A 246 -2.76 2.70 -13.73
CA ALA A 246 -3.83 2.27 -14.62
C ALA A 246 -4.08 0.78 -14.40
N GLU A 247 -5.29 0.45 -13.96
CA GLU A 247 -5.75 -0.91 -13.88
C GLU A 247 -5.68 -1.45 -15.31
N ALA A 248 -5.00 -2.58 -15.51
CA ALA A 248 -5.07 -3.27 -16.78
C ALA A 248 -6.55 -3.58 -17.01
N SER A 249 -7.13 -2.90 -17.98
CA SER A 249 -8.50 -3.18 -18.45
C SER A 249 -8.48 -4.59 -19.01
N HIS A 250 -9.07 -5.53 -18.31
CA HIS A 250 -9.30 -6.91 -18.78
C HIS A 250 -10.76 -7.09 -19.08
#